data_29ef51ccd58351668e8c15dab2d90924
#
_entry.id   29ef51ccd58351668e8c15dab2d90924
#
_cell.length_a   1.000
_cell.length_b   1.000
_cell.length_c   1.000
_cell.angle_alpha   90.00
_cell.angle_beta   90.00
_cell.angle_gamma   90.00
#
_symmetry.space_group_name_H-M   'P 1'
#
loop_
_entity.id
_entity.type
_entity.pdbx_description
1 polymer ?
#
loop_
_entity_poly.entity_id
_entity_poly.type
_entity_poly.pdbx_seq_one_letter_code
_entity_poly.pdbx_strand_id
1 'polypeptide(L)'
;MDAESASGKHLIQLGFMRRYDKGYVQVKEALQSGEYGEPLILHCTHRNPEVGTNYNTPMAVHDTAIHEIDTLHWLVDDEYESAQVIMPKVTKYSHSELKDPQIMLLRTKKGICIDVEVFVNCKFGYDINCEVVCEDGAIKMAEPSYPSIRKNASVSTTIDTDCFVRFEDAYDTEVQNWVDCAEEGIINGPTAWDGYLAAVTADALVKAQESGQIEPIVTAEKPEFYK
;
A
#
# COMPACT_ATOMS: atom_id res chain seq x y z
N MET A 1 -16.71 12.69 -4.72
CA MET A 1 -16.17 13.42 -5.89
C MET A 1 -17.15 14.48 -6.42
N ASP A 2 -18.40 14.13 -6.78
CA ASP A 2 -19.34 15.10 -7.41
C ASP A 2 -19.62 16.33 -6.55
N ALA A 3 -19.84 16.16 -5.24
CA ALA A 3 -20.09 17.29 -4.32
C ALA A 3 -18.86 18.19 -4.16
N GLU A 4 -17.65 17.60 -4.14
CA GLU A 4 -16.40 18.35 -4.07
C GLU A 4 -16.16 19.13 -5.36
N SER A 5 -16.31 18.47 -6.51
CA SER A 5 -16.20 19.10 -7.84
C SER A 5 -17.22 20.24 -8.01
N ALA A 6 -18.46 20.05 -7.55
CA ALA A 6 -19.48 21.08 -7.59
C ALA A 6 -19.17 22.29 -6.68
N SER A 7 -18.40 22.10 -5.61
CA SER A 7 -17.95 23.19 -4.73
C SER A 7 -16.83 24.04 -5.35
N GLY A 8 -16.11 23.50 -6.33
CA GLY A 8 -14.94 24.12 -6.94
C GLY A 8 -13.73 24.21 -6.00
N LYS A 9 -13.74 23.47 -4.89
CA LYS A 9 -12.67 23.49 -3.88
C LYS A 9 -12.21 22.07 -3.56
N HIS A 10 -10.91 21.85 -3.54
CA HIS A 10 -10.31 20.62 -3.03
C HIS A 10 -10.29 20.65 -1.49
N LEU A 11 -11.17 19.88 -0.86
CA LEU A 11 -11.33 19.88 0.60
C LEU A 11 -11.23 18.48 1.23
N ILE A 12 -11.09 17.44 0.40
CA ILE A 12 -11.05 16.04 0.84
C ILE A 12 -9.64 15.48 0.61
N GLN A 13 -8.97 15.14 1.68
CA GLN A 13 -7.75 14.35 1.67
C GLN A 13 -8.03 12.98 2.27
N LEU A 14 -7.54 11.91 1.64
CA LEU A 14 -7.64 10.54 2.14
C LEU A 14 -6.49 10.25 3.10
N GLY A 15 -6.75 9.45 4.15
CA GLY A 15 -5.79 9.04 5.16
C GLY A 15 -4.85 7.93 4.68
N PHE A 16 -4.06 8.18 3.64
CA PHE A 16 -3.03 7.26 3.15
C PHE A 16 -1.65 7.69 3.63
N MET A 17 -1.40 7.49 4.93
CA MET A 17 -0.21 7.95 5.66
C MET A 17 1.12 7.50 5.06
N ARG A 18 1.15 6.41 4.29
CA ARG A 18 2.41 5.89 3.71
C ARG A 18 3.04 6.83 2.70
N ARG A 19 2.27 7.70 2.05
CA ARG A 19 2.80 8.76 1.18
C ARG A 19 3.62 9.80 1.95
N TYR A 20 3.54 9.81 3.29
CA TYR A 20 4.29 10.66 4.21
C TYR A 20 5.36 9.90 5.00
N ASP A 21 5.45 8.58 4.84
CA ASP A 21 6.51 7.78 5.45
C ASP A 21 7.85 8.03 4.76
N LYS A 22 8.86 8.31 5.58
CA LYS A 22 10.21 8.63 5.08
C LYS A 22 10.79 7.56 4.15
N GLY A 23 10.55 6.28 4.44
CA GLY A 23 11.04 5.17 3.61
C GLY A 23 10.40 5.20 2.23
N TYR A 24 9.08 5.34 2.15
CA TYR A 24 8.37 5.43 0.88
C TYR A 24 8.68 6.71 0.10
N VAL A 25 8.85 7.85 0.79
CA VAL A 25 9.26 9.11 0.15
C VAL A 25 10.64 8.95 -0.50
N GLN A 26 11.60 8.33 0.18
CA GLN A 26 12.94 8.07 -0.38
C GLN A 26 12.89 7.13 -1.60
N VAL A 27 12.04 6.11 -1.59
CA VAL A 27 11.83 5.25 -2.77
C VAL A 27 11.25 6.06 -3.92
N LYS A 28 10.26 6.93 -3.66
CA LYS A 28 9.65 7.81 -4.68
C LYS A 28 10.68 8.78 -5.28
N GLU A 29 11.48 9.43 -4.45
CA GLU A 29 12.55 10.34 -4.89
C GLU A 29 13.59 9.63 -5.75
N ALA A 30 13.99 8.41 -5.36
CA ALA A 30 14.92 7.60 -6.14
C ALA A 30 14.34 7.21 -7.50
N LEU A 31 13.07 6.81 -7.58
CA LEU A 31 12.38 6.54 -8.86
C LEU A 31 12.31 7.80 -9.72
N GLN A 32 11.96 8.94 -9.15
CA GLN A 32 11.84 10.20 -9.87
C GLN A 32 13.19 10.76 -10.36
N SER A 33 14.31 10.33 -9.76
CA SER A 33 15.65 10.73 -10.25
C SER A 33 15.96 10.22 -11.64
N GLY A 34 15.33 9.12 -12.08
CA GLY A 34 15.60 8.44 -13.33
C GLY A 34 16.95 7.72 -13.40
N GLU A 35 17.74 7.73 -12.31
CA GLU A 35 19.09 7.15 -12.27
C GLU A 35 19.08 5.62 -12.44
N TYR A 36 17.97 4.96 -12.06
CA TYR A 36 17.86 3.50 -12.03
C TYR A 36 17.10 2.93 -13.24
N GLY A 37 16.72 3.78 -14.23
CA GLY A 37 15.86 3.37 -15.36
C GLY A 37 14.39 3.20 -14.96
N GLU A 38 13.59 2.63 -15.88
CA GLU A 38 12.16 2.43 -15.66
C GLU A 38 11.90 1.28 -14.67
N PRO A 39 10.88 1.39 -13.80
CA PRO A 39 10.49 0.30 -12.91
C PRO A 39 9.86 -0.86 -13.69
N LEU A 40 10.26 -2.09 -13.39
CA LEU A 40 9.81 -3.32 -14.03
C LEU A 40 8.97 -4.21 -13.10
N ILE A 41 9.44 -4.39 -11.87
CA ILE A 41 8.81 -5.28 -10.88
C ILE A 41 8.84 -4.61 -9.50
N LEU A 42 7.75 -4.76 -8.75
CA LEU A 42 7.72 -4.42 -7.34
C LEU A 42 7.42 -5.67 -6.50
N HIS A 43 8.24 -5.89 -5.46
CA HIS A 43 8.05 -6.93 -4.47
C HIS A 43 7.68 -6.27 -3.13
N CYS A 44 6.49 -6.56 -2.62
CA CYS A 44 5.98 -5.91 -1.44
C CYS A 44 5.44 -6.91 -0.42
N THR A 45 5.55 -6.54 0.86
CA THR A 45 4.94 -7.31 1.94
C THR A 45 4.15 -6.42 2.89
N HIS A 46 3.01 -6.96 3.34
CA HIS A 46 2.23 -6.39 4.44
C HIS A 46 1.89 -7.51 5.43
N ARG A 47 2.58 -7.52 6.55
CA ARG A 47 2.42 -8.55 7.57
C ARG A 47 1.96 -7.93 8.88
N ASN A 48 0.79 -8.37 9.36
CA ASN A 48 0.28 -8.03 10.67
C ASN A 48 0.53 -9.18 11.65
N PRO A 49 0.88 -8.94 12.92
CA PRO A 49 1.08 -10.00 13.90
C PRO A 49 -0.21 -10.78 14.15
N GLU A 50 -1.35 -10.11 14.19
CA GLU A 50 -2.67 -10.72 14.31
C GLU A 50 -3.80 -9.75 13.95
N VAL A 51 -4.97 -10.32 13.63
CA VAL A 51 -6.22 -9.59 13.42
C VAL A 51 -7.35 -10.16 14.28
N GLY A 52 -8.41 -9.37 14.46
CA GLY A 52 -9.58 -9.78 15.24
C GLY A 52 -10.36 -10.93 14.61
N THR A 53 -11.15 -11.62 15.42
CA THR A 53 -11.96 -12.80 15.00
C THR A 53 -13.07 -12.48 14.00
N ASN A 54 -13.43 -11.22 13.84
CA ASN A 54 -14.38 -10.72 12.84
C ASN A 54 -13.74 -10.38 11.49
N TYR A 55 -12.41 -10.50 11.37
CA TYR A 55 -11.69 -10.24 10.15
C TYR A 55 -11.90 -11.38 9.14
N ASN A 56 -12.21 -11.05 7.90
CA ASN A 56 -12.51 -12.02 6.85
C ASN A 56 -11.63 -11.84 5.60
N THR A 57 -11.75 -12.77 4.66
CA THR A 57 -10.92 -12.81 3.44
C THR A 57 -10.96 -11.50 2.63
N PRO A 58 -12.12 -10.87 2.32
CA PRO A 58 -12.17 -9.58 1.66
C PRO A 58 -11.49 -8.43 2.43
N MET A 59 -11.49 -8.47 3.76
CA MET A 59 -10.84 -7.44 4.57
C MET A 59 -9.32 -7.42 4.39
N ALA A 60 -8.69 -8.53 3.98
CA ALA A 60 -7.27 -8.52 3.61
C ALA A 60 -6.98 -7.57 2.44
N VAL A 61 -7.98 -7.26 1.62
CA VAL A 61 -7.90 -6.26 0.55
C VAL A 61 -8.34 -4.90 1.04
N HIS A 62 -9.63 -4.78 1.49
CA HIS A 62 -10.24 -3.49 1.79
C HIS A 62 -9.71 -2.78 3.03
N ASP A 63 -9.17 -3.52 3.99
CA ASP A 63 -8.69 -2.98 5.26
C ASP A 63 -7.15 -3.00 5.35
N THR A 64 -6.51 -3.99 4.74
CA THR A 64 -5.05 -4.15 4.78
C THR A 64 -4.38 -3.69 3.49
N ALA A 65 -4.58 -4.39 2.38
CA ALA A 65 -3.87 -4.10 1.13
C ALA A 65 -4.26 -2.77 0.46
N ILE A 66 -5.34 -2.12 0.90
CA ILE A 66 -5.75 -0.80 0.40
C ILE A 66 -4.61 0.23 0.51
N HIS A 67 -3.77 0.10 1.52
CA HIS A 67 -2.61 0.95 1.72
C HIS A 67 -1.52 0.68 0.67
N GLU A 68 -1.26 -0.58 0.32
CA GLU A 68 -0.34 -0.94 -0.77
C GLU A 68 -0.89 -0.46 -2.10
N ILE A 69 -2.18 -0.69 -2.37
CA ILE A 69 -2.83 -0.27 -3.61
C ILE A 69 -2.62 1.22 -3.87
N ASP A 70 -2.87 2.07 -2.87
CA ASP A 70 -2.65 3.51 -2.99
C ASP A 70 -1.17 3.88 -3.16
N THR A 71 -0.33 3.37 -2.26
CA THR A 71 1.08 3.73 -2.21
C THR A 71 1.83 3.30 -3.46
N LEU A 72 1.58 2.09 -3.97
CA LEU A 72 2.28 1.56 -5.13
C LEU A 72 1.83 2.27 -6.41
N HIS A 73 0.53 2.61 -6.55
CA HIS A 73 0.05 3.49 -7.61
C HIS A 73 0.78 4.84 -7.60
N TRP A 74 0.90 5.46 -6.41
CA TRP A 74 1.62 6.72 -6.25
C TRP A 74 3.11 6.59 -6.56
N LEU A 75 3.76 5.49 -6.16
CA LEU A 75 5.19 5.27 -6.43
C LEU A 75 5.50 5.22 -7.93
N VAL A 76 4.76 4.43 -8.69
CA VAL A 76 5.05 4.17 -10.11
C VAL A 76 4.39 5.17 -11.07
N ASP A 77 3.45 5.98 -10.59
CA ASP A 77 2.67 6.93 -11.38
C ASP A 77 2.09 6.28 -12.66
N ASP A 78 1.43 5.13 -12.46
CA ASP A 78 0.82 4.35 -13.54
C ASP A 78 -0.44 3.64 -13.04
N GLU A 79 -1.49 3.64 -13.87
CA GLU A 79 -2.77 3.02 -13.53
C GLU A 79 -2.70 1.49 -13.63
N TYR A 80 -3.43 0.82 -12.76
CA TYR A 80 -3.57 -0.63 -12.81
C TYR A 80 -4.48 -1.08 -13.97
N GLU A 81 -4.11 -2.20 -14.60
CA GLU A 81 -4.83 -2.84 -15.70
C GLU A 81 -5.59 -4.09 -15.24
N SER A 82 -4.96 -4.90 -14.39
CA SER A 82 -5.53 -6.16 -13.93
C SER A 82 -5.05 -6.58 -12.54
N ALA A 83 -5.84 -7.42 -11.90
CA ALA A 83 -5.59 -7.98 -10.58
C ALA A 83 -5.75 -9.50 -10.58
N GLN A 84 -4.95 -10.20 -9.79
CA GLN A 84 -5.07 -11.64 -9.50
C GLN A 84 -4.74 -11.88 -8.03
N VAL A 85 -5.38 -12.89 -7.43
CA VAL A 85 -5.04 -13.34 -6.08
C VAL A 85 -4.68 -14.82 -6.08
N ILE A 86 -3.53 -15.13 -5.51
CA ILE A 86 -3.09 -16.50 -5.25
C ILE A 86 -3.32 -16.78 -3.77
N MET A 87 -4.01 -17.90 -3.48
CA MET A 87 -4.26 -18.36 -2.12
C MET A 87 -3.26 -19.47 -1.76
N PRO A 88 -2.21 -19.21 -0.98
CA PRO A 88 -1.30 -20.23 -0.49
C PRO A 88 -1.99 -21.18 0.50
N LYS A 89 -1.21 -22.08 1.10
CA LYS A 89 -1.69 -22.90 2.22
C LYS A 89 -2.10 -22.00 3.39
N VAL A 90 -3.34 -22.16 3.86
CA VAL A 90 -3.90 -21.40 4.98
C VAL A 90 -3.12 -21.68 6.27
N THR A 91 -2.78 -20.62 7.01
CA THR A 91 -2.12 -20.72 8.31
C THR A 91 -3.03 -21.37 9.36
N LYS A 92 -2.44 -22.05 10.33
CA LYS A 92 -3.17 -22.63 11.48
C LYS A 92 -3.82 -21.56 12.40
N TYR A 93 -3.45 -20.30 12.25
CA TYR A 93 -3.99 -19.18 13.03
C TYR A 93 -5.19 -18.52 12.38
N SER A 94 -5.58 -18.99 11.20
CA SER A 94 -6.77 -18.52 10.49
C SER A 94 -8.03 -19.21 11.01
N HIS A 95 -9.19 -18.63 10.73
CA HIS A 95 -10.52 -19.22 11.00
C HIS A 95 -11.29 -19.43 9.70
N SER A 96 -12.51 -19.98 9.75
CA SER A 96 -13.27 -20.41 8.57
C SER A 96 -13.55 -19.32 7.53
N GLU A 97 -13.72 -18.09 7.98
CA GLU A 97 -14.04 -16.95 7.10
C GLU A 97 -12.80 -16.20 6.57
N LEU A 98 -11.59 -16.62 6.98
CA LEU A 98 -10.35 -15.98 6.60
C LEU A 98 -9.42 -16.96 5.90
N LYS A 99 -9.05 -16.68 4.66
CA LYS A 99 -7.95 -17.33 3.94
C LYS A 99 -6.69 -16.45 4.06
N ASP A 100 -5.70 -16.93 4.79
CA ASP A 100 -4.49 -16.17 5.15
C ASP A 100 -3.27 -17.13 5.16
N PRO A 101 -2.14 -16.78 4.54
CA PRO A 101 -1.83 -15.56 3.80
C PRO A 101 -2.41 -15.51 2.38
N GLN A 102 -2.20 -14.37 1.69
CA GLN A 102 -2.58 -14.16 0.30
C GLN A 102 -1.42 -13.53 -0.47
N ILE A 103 -1.33 -13.78 -1.77
CA ILE A 103 -0.42 -13.06 -2.69
C ILE A 103 -1.31 -12.35 -3.72
N MET A 104 -1.26 -11.04 -3.73
CA MET A 104 -1.97 -10.19 -4.68
C MET A 104 -1.01 -9.80 -5.80
N LEU A 105 -1.42 -10.04 -7.04
CA LEU A 105 -0.67 -9.65 -8.23
C LEU A 105 -1.43 -8.53 -8.92
N LEU A 106 -0.74 -7.43 -9.17
CA LEU A 106 -1.25 -6.30 -9.93
C LEU A 106 -0.37 -6.09 -11.17
N ARG A 107 -0.99 -5.71 -12.27
CA ARG A 107 -0.31 -5.28 -13.47
C ARG A 107 -0.74 -3.86 -13.81
N THR A 108 0.20 -3.01 -14.16
CA THR A 108 -0.08 -1.65 -14.60
C THR A 108 -0.25 -1.56 -16.12
N LYS A 109 -0.80 -0.45 -16.61
CA LYS A 109 -0.98 -0.19 -18.05
C LYS A 109 0.35 -0.14 -18.84
N LYS A 110 1.44 0.32 -18.20
CA LYS A 110 2.80 0.29 -18.78
C LYS A 110 3.44 -1.10 -18.70
N GLY A 111 2.80 -2.05 -18.02
CA GLY A 111 3.25 -3.44 -17.96
C GLY A 111 4.09 -3.78 -16.73
N ILE A 112 4.23 -2.88 -15.75
CA ILE A 112 4.92 -3.15 -14.48
C ILE A 112 4.16 -4.27 -13.74
N CYS A 113 4.90 -5.27 -13.25
CA CYS A 113 4.34 -6.34 -12.42
C CYS A 113 4.58 -6.03 -10.94
N ILE A 114 3.54 -6.21 -10.14
CA ILE A 114 3.60 -5.95 -8.70
C ILE A 114 3.09 -7.19 -7.98
N ASP A 115 3.85 -7.71 -7.02
CA ASP A 115 3.37 -8.71 -6.08
C ASP A 115 3.34 -8.12 -4.66
N VAL A 116 2.26 -8.42 -3.95
CA VAL A 116 2.05 -8.03 -2.56
C VAL A 116 1.71 -9.26 -1.74
N GLU A 117 2.62 -9.69 -0.87
CA GLU A 117 2.31 -10.67 0.16
C GLU A 117 1.52 -9.99 1.27
N VAL A 118 0.30 -10.45 1.53
CA VAL A 118 -0.52 -10.04 2.67
C VAL A 118 -0.66 -11.19 3.64
N PHE A 119 -0.15 -11.02 4.88
CA PHE A 119 -0.18 -12.04 5.92
C PHE A 119 -0.64 -11.43 7.25
N VAL A 120 -1.94 -11.51 7.53
CA VAL A 120 -2.54 -10.78 8.66
C VAL A 120 -2.47 -11.53 10.01
N ASN A 121 -1.91 -12.74 10.05
CA ASN A 121 -1.66 -13.51 11.28
C ASN A 121 -0.23 -14.09 11.30
N CYS A 122 0.77 -13.32 10.94
CA CYS A 122 2.15 -13.78 10.83
C CYS A 122 2.79 -14.15 12.19
N LYS A 123 2.34 -13.53 13.30
CA LYS A 123 2.77 -13.80 14.68
C LYS A 123 4.21 -13.39 15.03
N PHE A 124 4.93 -12.72 14.14
CA PHE A 124 6.33 -12.31 14.40
C PHE A 124 6.56 -10.80 14.40
N GLY A 125 5.53 -9.99 14.23
CA GLY A 125 5.59 -8.53 14.29
C GLY A 125 4.92 -7.88 13.08
N TYR A 126 4.91 -6.56 13.06
CA TYR A 126 4.39 -5.76 11.95
C TYR A 126 5.52 -5.50 10.97
N ASP A 127 5.39 -5.99 9.74
CA ASP A 127 6.50 -6.00 8.78
C ASP A 127 6.01 -5.54 7.40
N ILE A 128 6.47 -4.35 7.01
CA ILE A 128 6.14 -3.69 5.74
C ILE A 128 7.42 -3.52 4.94
N ASN A 129 7.45 -4.08 3.74
CA ASN A 129 8.59 -3.96 2.84
C ASN A 129 8.17 -3.62 1.43
N CYS A 130 9.04 -2.91 0.72
CA CYS A 130 8.91 -2.59 -0.69
C CYS A 130 10.28 -2.61 -1.35
N GLU A 131 10.41 -3.37 -2.43
CA GLU A 131 11.57 -3.38 -3.31
C GLU A 131 11.11 -3.14 -4.74
N VAL A 132 11.72 -2.17 -5.42
CA VAL A 132 11.46 -1.86 -6.82
C VAL A 132 12.66 -2.27 -7.64
N VAL A 133 12.45 -3.19 -8.58
CA VAL A 133 13.44 -3.62 -9.56
C VAL A 133 13.26 -2.78 -10.82
N CYS A 134 14.28 -2.03 -11.19
CA CYS A 134 14.33 -1.18 -12.37
C CYS A 134 15.29 -1.76 -13.43
N GLU A 135 15.36 -1.12 -14.62
CA GLU A 135 16.23 -1.56 -15.71
C GLU A 135 17.73 -1.57 -15.35
N ASP A 136 18.18 -0.56 -14.58
CA ASP A 136 19.60 -0.34 -14.28
C ASP A 136 19.93 -0.52 -12.80
N GLY A 137 18.96 -0.91 -11.96
CA GLY A 137 19.18 -1.11 -10.53
C GLY A 137 17.96 -1.59 -9.76
N ALA A 138 18.10 -1.68 -8.44
CA ALA A 138 17.00 -1.98 -7.54
C ALA A 138 17.00 -1.01 -6.35
N ILE A 139 15.80 -0.58 -5.94
CA ILE A 139 15.58 0.34 -4.83
C ILE A 139 14.80 -0.44 -3.78
N LYS A 140 15.41 -0.66 -2.62
CA LYS A 140 14.73 -1.33 -1.50
C LYS A 140 14.48 -0.32 -0.38
N MET A 141 13.24 -0.28 0.10
CA MET A 141 12.90 0.50 1.28
C MET A 141 13.74 0.04 2.47
N ALA A 142 14.32 0.99 3.19
CA ALA A 142 15.09 0.67 4.38
C ALA A 142 14.18 0.10 5.48
N GLU A 143 14.64 -0.94 6.15
CA GLU A 143 13.99 -1.44 7.37
C GLU A 143 14.13 -0.41 8.50
N PRO A 144 13.17 -0.34 9.45
CA PRO A 144 13.30 0.51 10.63
C PRO A 144 14.61 0.20 11.38
N SER A 145 15.32 1.26 11.77
CA SER A 145 16.63 1.13 12.40
C SER A 145 16.48 1.04 13.92
N TYR A 146 16.55 -0.17 14.46
CA TYR A 146 16.54 -0.45 15.89
C TYR A 146 17.90 -0.90 16.41
N PRO A 147 18.20 -0.73 17.72
CA PRO A 147 19.42 -1.22 18.32
C PRO A 147 19.61 -2.73 18.15
N SER A 148 20.80 -3.16 17.78
CA SER A 148 21.19 -4.56 17.79
C SER A 148 21.60 -4.96 19.21
N ILE A 149 20.90 -5.90 19.82
CA ILE A 149 21.08 -6.38 21.19
C ILE A 149 21.89 -7.68 21.18
N ARG A 150 23.03 -7.67 21.91
CA ARG A 150 23.86 -8.86 22.09
C ARG A 150 23.65 -9.41 23.52
N LYS A 151 23.09 -10.63 23.63
CA LYS A 151 22.87 -11.31 24.90
C LYS A 151 22.86 -12.83 24.69
N ASN A 152 23.43 -13.59 25.65
CA ASN A 152 23.46 -15.06 25.63
C ASN A 152 24.03 -15.63 24.32
N ALA A 153 25.14 -15.12 23.83
CA ALA A 153 25.78 -15.48 22.56
C ALA A 153 24.87 -15.34 21.33
N SER A 154 23.86 -14.46 21.38
CA SER A 154 22.92 -14.20 20.28
C SER A 154 22.90 -12.71 19.92
N VAL A 155 22.42 -12.41 18.73
CA VAL A 155 22.14 -11.05 18.26
C VAL A 155 20.67 -10.98 17.90
N SER A 156 19.97 -9.94 18.35
CA SER A 156 18.56 -9.67 18.03
C SER A 156 18.33 -8.21 17.78
N THR A 157 17.31 -7.90 17.00
CA THR A 157 16.75 -6.56 16.82
C THR A 157 15.24 -6.61 17.00
N THR A 158 14.64 -5.47 17.28
CA THR A 158 13.19 -5.35 17.46
C THR A 158 12.51 -5.28 16.09
N ILE A 159 11.30 -5.81 15.98
CA ILE A 159 10.37 -5.60 14.88
C ILE A 159 9.19 -4.79 15.43
N ASP A 160 8.60 -3.89 14.65
CA ASP A 160 7.46 -3.11 15.06
C ASP A 160 6.29 -4.00 15.49
N THR A 161 5.50 -3.54 16.45
CA THR A 161 4.38 -4.32 17.00
C THR A 161 3.10 -4.10 16.20
N ASP A 162 2.94 -2.92 15.62
CA ASP A 162 1.73 -2.51 14.90
C ASP A 162 1.99 -1.30 13.99
N CYS A 163 0.97 -0.91 13.24
CA CYS A 163 1.03 0.20 12.30
C CYS A 163 1.21 1.57 12.99
N PHE A 164 0.70 1.76 14.20
CA PHE A 164 0.82 3.03 14.90
C PHE A 164 2.26 3.29 15.31
N VAL A 165 2.97 2.26 15.78
CA VAL A 165 4.40 2.34 16.09
C VAL A 165 5.21 2.58 14.81
N ARG A 166 4.92 1.82 13.74
CA ARG A 166 5.68 1.88 12.48
C ARG A 166 5.51 3.21 11.74
N PHE A 167 4.32 3.80 11.79
CA PHE A 167 3.97 4.98 11.00
C PHE A 167 3.63 6.22 11.83
N GLU A 168 4.05 6.30 13.11
CA GLU A 168 3.76 7.42 14.00
C GLU A 168 4.11 8.77 13.35
N ASP A 169 5.34 8.93 12.89
CA ASP A 169 5.81 10.16 12.23
C ASP A 169 5.03 10.45 10.92
N ALA A 170 4.60 9.41 10.22
CA ALA A 170 3.86 9.57 8.97
C ALA A 170 2.44 10.08 9.22
N TYR A 171 1.76 9.59 10.25
CA TYR A 171 0.44 10.10 10.67
C TYR A 171 0.53 11.57 11.09
N ASP A 172 1.51 11.93 11.90
CA ASP A 172 1.70 13.31 12.33
C ASP A 172 1.99 14.24 11.13
N THR A 173 2.86 13.80 10.21
CA THR A 173 3.18 14.55 9.00
C THR A 173 1.96 14.71 8.08
N GLU A 174 1.16 13.65 7.91
CA GLU A 174 -0.05 13.68 7.11
C GLU A 174 -1.06 14.69 7.63
N VAL A 175 -1.35 14.65 8.93
CA VAL A 175 -2.32 15.54 9.56
C VAL A 175 -1.82 16.99 9.56
N GLN A 176 -0.54 17.22 9.86
CA GLN A 176 0.03 18.56 9.80
C GLN A 176 0.00 19.13 8.38
N ASN A 177 0.39 18.35 7.38
CA ASN A 177 0.32 18.76 5.97
C ASN A 177 -1.12 19.13 5.56
N TRP A 178 -2.10 18.32 5.98
CA TRP A 178 -3.50 18.62 5.69
C TRP A 178 -3.96 19.94 6.34
N VAL A 179 -3.59 20.19 7.60
CA VAL A 179 -3.93 21.45 8.30
C VAL A 179 -3.32 22.65 7.57
N ASP A 180 -2.02 22.57 7.25
CA ASP A 180 -1.30 23.69 6.60
C ASP A 180 -1.89 23.97 5.21
N CYS A 181 -2.19 22.95 4.43
CA CYS A 181 -2.80 23.08 3.11
C CYS A 181 -4.25 23.59 3.19
N ALA A 182 -5.03 23.16 4.19
CA ALA A 182 -6.41 23.60 4.38
C ALA A 182 -6.49 25.09 4.72
N GLU A 183 -5.54 25.65 5.46
CA GLU A 183 -5.44 27.10 5.71
C GLU A 183 -5.26 27.91 4.42
N GLU A 184 -4.56 27.34 3.44
CA GLU A 184 -4.36 27.92 2.11
C GLU A 184 -5.50 27.61 1.13
N GLY A 185 -6.43 26.73 1.50
CA GLY A 185 -7.55 26.29 0.65
C GLY A 185 -7.12 25.33 -0.47
N ILE A 186 -6.01 24.60 -0.29
CA ILE A 186 -5.46 23.62 -1.23
C ILE A 186 -5.37 22.25 -0.58
N ILE A 187 -5.09 21.22 -1.36
CA ILE A 187 -4.74 19.87 -0.93
C ILE A 187 -3.43 19.47 -1.61
N ASN A 188 -2.53 18.85 -0.86
CA ASN A 188 -1.24 18.34 -1.34
C ASN A 188 -1.04 16.85 -0.97
N GLY A 189 -2.11 16.14 -0.68
CA GLY A 189 -2.12 14.73 -0.31
C GLY A 189 -3.00 13.90 -1.24
N PRO A 190 -3.26 12.62 -0.85
CA PRO A 190 -4.15 11.75 -1.59
C PRO A 190 -5.55 12.36 -1.70
N THR A 191 -6.05 12.46 -2.92
CA THR A 191 -7.34 13.08 -3.24
C THR A 191 -8.48 12.06 -3.18
N ALA A 192 -9.72 12.52 -3.32
CA ALA A 192 -10.88 11.64 -3.49
C ALA A 192 -10.77 10.78 -4.78
N TRP A 193 -10.01 11.22 -5.79
CA TRP A 193 -9.72 10.43 -6.98
C TRP A 193 -8.79 9.25 -6.66
N ASP A 194 -7.76 9.47 -5.86
CA ASP A 194 -6.87 8.38 -5.40
C ASP A 194 -7.66 7.32 -4.61
N GLY A 195 -8.56 7.76 -3.74
CA GLY A 195 -9.47 6.87 -3.01
C GLY A 195 -10.39 6.07 -3.92
N TYR A 196 -10.91 6.69 -4.99
CA TYR A 196 -11.70 5.98 -6.01
C TYR A 196 -10.87 4.91 -6.73
N LEU A 197 -9.66 5.24 -7.18
CA LEU A 197 -8.76 4.27 -7.83
C LEU A 197 -8.41 3.10 -6.91
N ALA A 198 -8.12 3.38 -5.65
CA ALA A 198 -7.85 2.36 -4.65
C ALA A 198 -9.07 1.45 -4.42
N ALA A 199 -10.28 2.01 -4.32
CA ALA A 199 -11.51 1.25 -4.12
C ALA A 199 -11.84 0.34 -5.31
N VAL A 200 -11.76 0.85 -6.56
CA VAL A 200 -12.01 0.05 -7.77
C VAL A 200 -11.00 -1.08 -7.90
N THR A 201 -9.73 -0.83 -7.58
CA THR A 201 -8.69 -1.87 -7.58
C THR A 201 -8.95 -2.92 -6.50
N ALA A 202 -9.34 -2.49 -5.31
CA ALA A 202 -9.72 -3.39 -4.22
C ALA A 202 -10.91 -4.29 -4.59
N ASP A 203 -11.94 -3.74 -5.24
CA ASP A 203 -13.10 -4.52 -5.72
C ASP A 203 -12.69 -5.58 -6.76
N ALA A 204 -11.74 -5.26 -7.66
CA ALA A 204 -11.21 -6.23 -8.61
C ALA A 204 -10.40 -7.33 -7.91
N LEU A 205 -9.59 -7.00 -6.89
CA LEU A 205 -8.89 -7.99 -6.07
C LEU A 205 -9.85 -8.91 -5.31
N VAL A 206 -10.94 -8.39 -4.75
CA VAL A 206 -11.96 -9.21 -4.09
C VAL A 206 -12.64 -10.16 -5.08
N LYS A 207 -12.96 -9.70 -6.29
CA LYS A 207 -13.46 -10.60 -7.35
C LYS A 207 -12.43 -11.68 -7.69
N ALA A 208 -11.15 -11.33 -7.78
CA ALA A 208 -10.06 -12.28 -8.01
C ALA A 208 -9.89 -13.29 -6.87
N GLN A 209 -10.16 -12.90 -5.59
CA GLN A 209 -10.22 -13.85 -4.47
C GLN A 209 -11.29 -14.91 -4.65
N GLU A 210 -12.44 -14.52 -5.21
CA GLU A 210 -13.59 -15.40 -5.41
C GLU A 210 -13.45 -16.27 -6.67
N SER A 211 -13.07 -15.65 -7.78
CA SER A 211 -12.99 -16.32 -9.09
C SER A 211 -11.73 -17.16 -9.27
N GLY A 212 -10.63 -16.79 -8.58
CA GLY A 212 -9.29 -17.36 -8.81
C GLY A 212 -8.70 -17.02 -10.19
N GLN A 213 -9.31 -16.08 -10.91
CA GLN A 213 -8.90 -15.66 -12.25
C GLN A 213 -8.26 -14.28 -12.21
N ILE A 214 -7.70 -13.88 -13.36
CA ILE A 214 -7.26 -12.50 -13.57
C ILE A 214 -8.51 -11.66 -13.84
N GLU A 215 -8.71 -10.62 -13.03
CA GLU A 215 -9.82 -9.69 -13.15
C GLU A 215 -9.34 -8.36 -13.73
N PRO A 216 -10.03 -7.79 -14.71
CA PRO A 216 -9.69 -6.47 -15.25
C PRO A 216 -10.03 -5.37 -14.24
N ILE A 217 -9.19 -4.33 -14.20
CA ILE A 217 -9.45 -3.11 -13.44
C ILE A 217 -9.92 -2.05 -14.42
N VAL A 218 -11.17 -1.64 -14.31
CA VAL A 218 -11.79 -0.65 -15.19
C VAL A 218 -12.11 0.60 -14.41
N THR A 219 -11.38 1.66 -14.66
CA THR A 219 -11.55 2.98 -14.04
C THR A 219 -12.37 3.90 -14.93
N ALA A 220 -13.09 4.84 -14.32
CA ALA A 220 -13.69 5.94 -15.05
C ALA A 220 -12.59 6.88 -15.60
N GLU A 221 -12.95 7.75 -16.52
CA GLU A 221 -12.06 8.83 -16.94
C GLU A 221 -11.83 9.81 -15.77
N LYS A 222 -10.58 10.23 -15.57
CA LYS A 222 -10.23 11.19 -14.51
C LYS A 222 -10.96 12.51 -14.76
N PRO A 223 -11.81 12.96 -13.83
CA PRO A 223 -12.51 14.24 -13.97
C PRO A 223 -11.53 15.41 -14.08
N GLU A 224 -11.87 16.43 -14.87
CA GLU A 224 -11.02 17.60 -15.08
C GLU A 224 -10.63 18.28 -13.76
N PHE A 225 -11.54 18.24 -12.78
CA PHE A 225 -11.32 18.78 -11.43
C PHE A 225 -10.11 18.14 -10.70
N TYR A 226 -9.73 16.91 -11.01
CA TYR A 226 -8.59 16.21 -10.38
C TYR A 226 -7.35 16.12 -11.29
N LYS A 227 -7.41 16.67 -12.51
CA LYS A 227 -6.26 16.77 -13.41
C LYS A 227 -5.41 17.99 -13.01
#